data_5e1103c009ddc10b9a40a9311ad37707
#
_entry.id   5e1103c009ddc10b9a40a9311ad37707
#
_cell.length_a   1.000
_cell.length_b   1.000
_cell.length_c   1.000
_cell.angle_alpha   90.00
_cell.angle_beta   90.00
_cell.angle_gamma   90.00
#
_symmetry.space_group_name_H-M   'P 1'
#
loop_
_entity.id
_entity.type
_entity.pdbx_description
1 polymer ?
#
loop_
_entity_poly.entity_id
_entity_poly.type
_entity_poly.pdbx_seq_one_letter_code
_entity_poly.pdbx_strand_id
1 'polypeptide(L)'
;MKKLIIFSRHGLRYPLLKYDSMHGIISKQDINWDFDEGMLTEKGEILEFKMGLFLRKYIEKFGKKFKKIEFSSNSIKRTVATAKILATSMFPYREIEVKFKDKNFATMEKDFNIYLNSLNINKEKLKKLDTRLIPQYEKLEKILNIKNGTFFNIGSNIKIGENGFLMSDGAFKIATDIVDMYILKYFEGFKEEDIFKSSNFYKDLEYISEIKDSLLDTIFGDLDYINDSLTEITKLIQSKMNNENDLEVIVGHDSNIATIFAKLGIDVKYKILEKYPIGAKLLFKVYEDNSFDLELIYYKPESIRNMNNDNPVIVNLGERLKF
;
A
#
# COMPACT_ATOMS: atom_id res chain seq x y z
N MET A 1 27.76 4.34 5.18
CA MET A 1 26.58 3.69 4.59
C MET A 1 27.04 2.53 3.71
N LYS A 2 26.60 1.31 4.04
CA LYS A 2 26.93 0.06 3.33
C LYS A 2 26.17 -0.04 2.01
N LYS A 3 24.85 0.10 2.03
CA LYS A 3 23.96 0.00 0.86
C LYS A 3 22.69 0.82 1.02
N LEU A 4 21.91 0.92 -0.06
CA LEU A 4 20.54 1.43 -0.05
C LEU A 4 19.55 0.30 -0.35
N ILE A 5 18.40 0.32 0.33
CA ILE A 5 17.25 -0.49 0.00
C ILE A 5 16.05 0.45 -0.17
N ILE A 6 15.34 0.34 -1.29
CA ILE A 6 14.10 1.06 -1.53
C ILE A 6 12.98 0.03 -1.53
N PHE A 7 12.08 0.10 -0.55
CA PHE A 7 10.81 -0.59 -0.61
C PHE A 7 9.76 0.34 -1.22
N SER A 8 9.04 -0.11 -2.23
CA SER A 8 8.03 0.66 -2.96
C SER A 8 6.66 0.02 -2.82
N ARG A 9 5.63 0.77 -2.39
CA ARG A 9 4.25 0.46 -2.72
C ARG A 9 4.08 0.65 -4.22
N HIS A 10 3.27 -0.21 -4.89
CA HIS A 10 2.90 -0.02 -6.30
C HIS A 10 2.24 1.34 -6.55
N GLY A 11 2.27 1.80 -7.80
CA GLY A 11 1.67 3.06 -8.23
C GLY A 11 0.15 3.08 -8.23
N LEU A 12 -0.42 4.22 -8.67
CA LEU A 12 -1.86 4.42 -8.82
C LEU A 12 -2.43 3.38 -9.79
N ARG A 13 -3.55 2.77 -9.41
CA ARG A 13 -4.14 1.62 -10.10
C ARG A 13 -5.65 1.73 -10.21
N TYR A 14 -6.22 0.92 -11.05
CA TYR A 14 -7.65 0.64 -11.04
C TYR A 14 -8.07 -0.13 -9.78
N PRO A 15 -9.31 0.03 -9.31
CA PRO A 15 -9.79 -0.64 -8.10
C PRO A 15 -9.77 -2.17 -8.23
N LEU A 16 -9.73 -2.85 -7.05
CA LEU A 16 -9.86 -4.31 -6.92
C LEU A 16 -11.30 -4.70 -6.59
N LEU A 17 -12.24 -3.95 -7.09
CA LEU A 17 -13.64 -4.08 -6.75
C LEU A 17 -14.29 -5.15 -7.62
N LYS A 18 -14.54 -6.34 -7.03
CA LYS A 18 -15.37 -7.37 -7.67
C LYS A 18 -16.83 -7.12 -7.30
N TYR A 19 -17.65 -6.94 -8.33
CA TYR A 19 -19.09 -6.69 -8.18
C TYR A 19 -19.77 -7.72 -7.26
N ASP A 20 -19.45 -9.00 -7.44
CA ASP A 20 -20.04 -10.11 -6.67
C ASP A 20 -19.65 -10.07 -5.17
N SER A 21 -18.57 -9.38 -4.79
CA SER A 21 -18.12 -9.27 -3.39
C SER A 21 -18.82 -8.18 -2.61
N MET A 22 -19.67 -7.37 -3.25
CA MET A 22 -20.31 -6.20 -2.63
C MET A 22 -21.65 -6.49 -1.96
N HIS A 23 -22.05 -7.74 -1.84
CA HIS A 23 -23.30 -8.16 -1.18
C HIS A 23 -24.54 -7.34 -1.58
N GLY A 24 -24.60 -6.86 -2.83
CA GLY A 24 -25.69 -6.01 -3.32
C GLY A 24 -25.66 -4.56 -2.79
N ILE A 25 -24.61 -4.15 -2.08
CA ILE A 25 -24.47 -2.79 -1.51
C ILE A 25 -24.18 -1.75 -2.61
N ILE A 26 -23.38 -2.13 -3.61
CA ILE A 26 -23.09 -1.27 -4.77
C ILE A 26 -23.51 -1.97 -6.05
N SER A 27 -24.15 -1.23 -6.96
CA SER A 27 -24.45 -1.68 -8.30
C SER A 27 -23.29 -1.42 -9.27
N LYS A 28 -23.23 -2.15 -10.39
CA LYS A 28 -22.24 -1.88 -11.46
C LYS A 28 -22.33 -0.45 -11.99
N GLN A 29 -23.54 0.14 -11.98
CA GLN A 29 -23.78 1.51 -12.42
C GLN A 29 -23.16 2.56 -11.47
N ASP A 30 -23.04 2.23 -10.17
CA ASP A 30 -22.46 3.14 -9.19
C ASP A 30 -20.94 3.24 -9.34
N ILE A 31 -20.29 2.27 -9.99
CA ILE A 31 -18.85 2.29 -10.22
C ILE A 31 -18.49 3.34 -11.28
N ASN A 32 -19.27 3.48 -12.33
CA ASN A 32 -19.09 4.45 -13.42
C ASN A 32 -17.62 4.64 -13.86
N TRP A 33 -16.93 3.51 -14.05
CA TRP A 33 -15.52 3.50 -14.44
C TRP A 33 -15.19 2.19 -15.15
N ASP A 34 -14.89 2.24 -16.46
CA ASP A 34 -14.38 1.09 -17.22
C ASP A 34 -12.92 0.87 -16.83
N PHE A 35 -12.57 -0.30 -16.34
CA PHE A 35 -11.24 -0.57 -15.83
C PHE A 35 -10.79 -2.03 -15.94
N ASP A 36 -9.48 -2.20 -16.04
CA ASP A 36 -8.77 -3.46 -15.85
C ASP A 36 -8.40 -3.64 -14.37
N GLU A 37 -9.13 -4.48 -13.66
CA GLU A 37 -9.01 -4.68 -12.22
C GLU A 37 -7.55 -4.78 -11.74
N GLY A 38 -7.14 -3.87 -10.88
CA GLY A 38 -5.84 -3.88 -10.22
C GLY A 38 -4.62 -3.59 -11.10
N MET A 39 -4.80 -3.22 -12.38
CA MET A 39 -3.72 -2.73 -13.23
C MET A 39 -3.35 -1.29 -12.85
N LEU A 40 -2.10 -0.88 -13.15
CA LEU A 40 -1.77 0.55 -13.09
C LEU A 40 -2.63 1.33 -14.07
N THR A 41 -3.01 2.56 -13.69
CA THR A 41 -3.59 3.50 -14.63
C THR A 41 -2.46 4.19 -15.42
N GLU A 42 -2.78 4.77 -16.58
CA GLU A 42 -1.83 5.58 -17.34
C GLU A 42 -1.20 6.69 -16.48
N LYS A 43 -2.03 7.37 -15.68
CA LYS A 43 -1.57 8.36 -14.70
C LYS A 43 -0.60 7.75 -13.68
N GLY A 44 -0.92 6.55 -13.18
CA GLY A 44 -0.07 5.81 -12.25
C GLY A 44 1.30 5.48 -12.83
N GLU A 45 1.35 5.07 -14.10
CA GLU A 45 2.61 4.80 -14.81
C GLU A 45 3.46 6.07 -14.95
N ILE A 46 2.85 7.19 -15.33
CA ILE A 46 3.54 8.49 -15.45
C ILE A 46 4.08 8.96 -14.09
N LEU A 47 3.30 8.83 -13.01
CA LEU A 47 3.72 9.21 -11.67
C LEU A 47 4.90 8.36 -11.18
N GLU A 48 4.88 7.06 -11.43
CA GLU A 48 5.99 6.17 -11.08
C GLU A 48 7.26 6.48 -11.90
N PHE A 49 7.11 6.85 -13.17
CA PHE A 49 8.24 7.30 -13.99
C PHE A 49 8.86 8.59 -13.43
N LYS A 50 8.04 9.60 -13.09
CA LYS A 50 8.49 10.84 -12.44
C LYS A 50 9.17 10.55 -11.09
N MET A 51 8.60 9.65 -10.29
CA MET A 51 9.18 9.22 -9.01
C MET A 51 10.57 8.58 -9.21
N GLY A 52 10.73 7.73 -10.22
CA GLY A 52 12.01 7.12 -10.53
C GLY A 52 13.08 8.15 -10.95
N LEU A 53 12.73 9.16 -11.76
CA LEU A 53 13.63 10.28 -12.10
C LEU A 53 14.03 11.08 -10.85
N PHE A 54 13.10 11.31 -9.93
CA PHE A 54 13.38 11.96 -8.65
C PHE A 54 14.33 11.11 -7.79
N LEU A 55 14.02 9.82 -7.60
CA LEU A 55 14.84 8.90 -6.81
C LEU A 55 16.27 8.80 -7.34
N ARG A 56 16.46 8.74 -8.67
CA ARG A 56 17.79 8.77 -9.29
C ARG A 56 18.61 9.97 -8.81
N LYS A 57 18.06 11.18 -8.95
CA LYS A 57 18.72 12.41 -8.50
C LYS A 57 18.94 12.44 -6.99
N TYR A 58 17.98 11.86 -6.24
CA TYR A 58 18.04 11.85 -4.78
C TYR A 58 19.16 10.94 -4.27
N ILE A 59 19.27 9.71 -4.80
CA ILE A 59 20.31 8.76 -4.37
C ILE A 59 21.71 9.17 -4.82
N GLU A 60 21.87 9.91 -5.93
CA GLU A 60 23.15 10.47 -6.38
C GLU A 60 23.80 11.37 -5.32
N LYS A 61 23.00 12.06 -4.50
CA LYS A 61 23.49 12.93 -3.40
C LYS A 61 24.29 12.19 -2.34
N PHE A 62 24.10 10.87 -2.21
CA PHE A 62 24.87 10.06 -1.25
C PHE A 62 26.30 9.73 -1.72
N GLY A 63 26.70 10.18 -2.92
CA GLY A 63 28.07 10.04 -3.44
C GLY A 63 28.51 8.59 -3.69
N LYS A 64 27.58 7.62 -3.63
CA LYS A 64 27.87 6.20 -3.83
C LYS A 64 27.61 5.79 -5.28
N LYS A 65 28.58 5.09 -5.89
CA LYS A 65 28.39 4.45 -7.20
C LYS A 65 27.74 3.09 -7.01
N PHE A 66 26.52 2.91 -7.51
CA PHE A 66 25.80 1.64 -7.48
C PHE A 66 26.24 0.77 -8.67
N LYS A 67 27.02 -0.27 -8.40
CA LYS A 67 27.50 -1.21 -9.42
C LYS A 67 26.58 -2.43 -9.51
N LYS A 68 26.27 -3.04 -8.36
CA LYS A 68 25.38 -4.19 -8.23
C LYS A 68 23.99 -3.70 -7.82
N ILE A 69 23.05 -3.76 -8.75
CA ILE A 69 21.68 -3.27 -8.57
C ILE A 69 20.71 -4.41 -8.81
N GLU A 70 19.75 -4.59 -7.94
CA GLU A 70 18.68 -5.56 -8.09
C GLU A 70 17.32 -4.90 -7.96
N PHE A 71 16.41 -5.23 -8.88
CA PHE A 71 14.98 -4.92 -8.79
C PHE A 71 14.21 -6.20 -8.62
N SER A 72 13.37 -6.25 -7.62
CA SER A 72 12.47 -7.38 -7.35
C SER A 72 11.06 -6.90 -7.03
N SER A 73 10.07 -7.73 -7.28
CA SER A 73 8.68 -7.38 -6.97
C SER A 73 7.87 -8.61 -6.60
N ASN A 74 6.76 -8.39 -5.91
CA ASN A 74 5.70 -9.38 -5.85
C ASN A 74 5.21 -9.70 -7.28
N SER A 75 4.78 -10.95 -7.51
CA SER A 75 4.36 -11.46 -8.84
C SER A 75 2.94 -11.05 -9.25
N ILE A 76 2.53 -9.80 -8.94
CA ILE A 76 1.25 -9.21 -9.34
C ILE A 76 1.50 -8.15 -10.42
N LYS A 77 0.62 -8.07 -11.42
CA LYS A 77 0.80 -7.19 -12.59
C LYS A 77 1.23 -5.76 -12.22
N ARG A 78 0.52 -5.11 -11.29
CA ARG A 78 0.81 -3.72 -10.88
C ARG A 78 2.18 -3.53 -10.21
N THR A 79 2.62 -4.51 -9.41
CA THR A 79 3.93 -4.43 -8.73
C THR A 79 5.07 -4.65 -9.71
N VAL A 80 4.92 -5.60 -10.63
CA VAL A 80 5.90 -5.84 -11.71
C VAL A 80 5.98 -4.65 -12.65
N ALA A 81 4.84 -4.05 -13.04
CA ALA A 81 4.81 -2.84 -13.87
C ALA A 81 5.52 -1.67 -13.17
N THR A 82 5.19 -1.40 -11.89
CA THR A 82 5.87 -0.38 -11.09
C THR A 82 7.39 -0.62 -11.04
N ALA A 83 7.83 -1.85 -10.80
CA ALA A 83 9.26 -2.18 -10.74
C ALA A 83 9.98 -1.93 -12.07
N LYS A 84 9.36 -2.30 -13.20
CA LYS A 84 9.90 -2.06 -14.54
C LYS A 84 10.02 -0.57 -14.86
N ILE A 85 9.00 0.22 -14.52
CA ILE A 85 8.98 1.66 -14.71
C ILE A 85 10.09 2.32 -13.88
N LEU A 86 10.22 1.95 -12.59
CA LEU A 86 11.29 2.46 -11.73
C LEU A 86 12.67 2.07 -12.25
N ALA A 87 12.88 0.82 -12.69
CA ALA A 87 14.16 0.38 -13.24
C ALA A 87 14.56 1.23 -14.45
N THR A 88 13.65 1.44 -15.40
CA THR A 88 13.88 2.23 -16.60
C THR A 88 14.12 3.71 -16.29
N SER A 89 13.32 4.32 -15.42
CA SER A 89 13.42 5.75 -15.10
C SER A 89 14.63 6.09 -14.22
N MET A 90 15.00 5.19 -13.29
CA MET A 90 16.20 5.37 -12.46
C MET A 90 17.49 5.10 -13.24
N PHE A 91 17.49 4.12 -14.14
CA PHE A 91 18.71 3.66 -14.84
C PHE A 91 18.49 3.46 -16.35
N PRO A 92 18.19 4.54 -17.12
CA PRO A 92 17.76 4.43 -18.53
C PRO A 92 18.84 3.85 -19.47
N TYR A 93 20.10 3.84 -19.03
CA TYR A 93 21.23 3.30 -19.82
C TYR A 93 21.66 1.89 -19.39
N ARG A 94 20.90 1.24 -18.49
CA ARG A 94 21.17 -0.12 -18.02
C ARG A 94 20.02 -1.02 -18.36
N GLU A 95 20.29 -2.18 -18.87
CA GLU A 95 19.33 -3.25 -18.94
C GLU A 95 19.25 -3.92 -17.56
N ILE A 96 18.11 -3.72 -16.88
CA ILE A 96 17.86 -4.26 -15.54
C ILE A 96 16.65 -5.19 -15.63
N GLU A 97 16.89 -6.48 -15.42
CA GLU A 97 15.81 -7.46 -15.30
C GLU A 97 15.14 -7.33 -13.92
N VAL A 98 13.82 -7.22 -13.91
CA VAL A 98 13.02 -7.26 -12.69
C VAL A 98 12.76 -8.71 -12.29
N LYS A 99 13.19 -9.10 -11.09
CA LYS A 99 13.01 -10.46 -10.55
C LYS A 99 11.65 -10.61 -9.89
N PHE A 100 10.91 -11.63 -10.29
CA PHE A 100 9.64 -12.07 -9.70
C PHE A 100 9.42 -13.54 -10.03
N LYS A 101 8.69 -14.28 -9.17
CA LYS A 101 8.62 -15.76 -9.26
C LYS A 101 7.60 -16.26 -10.27
N ASP A 102 6.36 -15.72 -10.22
CA ASP A 102 5.26 -16.18 -11.08
C ASP A 102 5.12 -15.35 -12.34
N LYS A 103 5.46 -15.93 -13.48
CA LYS A 103 5.38 -15.28 -14.80
C LYS A 103 3.95 -15.07 -15.31
N ASN A 104 2.94 -15.70 -14.69
CA ASN A 104 1.53 -15.46 -14.99
C ASN A 104 0.95 -14.24 -14.27
N PHE A 105 1.71 -13.61 -13.38
CA PHE A 105 1.34 -12.40 -12.64
C PHE A 105 0.07 -12.55 -11.78
N ALA A 106 -0.22 -13.75 -11.33
CA ALA A 106 -1.46 -14.07 -10.61
C ALA A 106 -1.23 -14.39 -9.12
N THR A 107 0.03 -14.65 -8.72
CA THR A 107 0.32 -15.20 -7.40
C THR A 107 0.90 -14.12 -6.47
N MET A 108 0.23 -13.93 -5.32
CA MET A 108 0.82 -13.21 -4.19
C MET A 108 1.93 -14.10 -3.59
N GLU A 109 3.17 -13.59 -3.58
CA GLU A 109 4.30 -14.29 -2.98
C GLU A 109 4.25 -14.22 -1.45
N LYS A 110 4.68 -15.30 -0.79
CA LYS A 110 4.60 -15.43 0.67
C LYS A 110 5.31 -14.29 1.42
N ASP A 111 6.45 -13.82 0.90
CA ASP A 111 7.22 -12.74 1.50
C ASP A 111 6.49 -11.37 1.49
N PHE A 112 5.44 -11.22 0.68
CA PHE A 112 4.64 -9.99 0.56
C PHE A 112 3.29 -10.08 1.27
N ASN A 113 3.08 -11.11 2.09
CA ASN A 113 1.88 -11.24 2.91
C ASN A 113 2.26 -11.84 4.28
N ILE A 114 1.35 -11.79 5.24
CA ILE A 114 1.46 -12.52 6.50
C ILE A 114 1.01 -13.96 6.20
N TYR A 115 1.95 -14.91 6.37
CA TYR A 115 1.74 -16.33 6.08
C TYR A 115 1.75 -17.14 7.38
N LEU A 116 0.62 -17.75 7.72
CA LEU A 116 0.37 -18.44 8.97
C LEU A 116 -0.03 -19.90 8.74
N ASN A 117 0.43 -20.82 9.60
CA ASN A 117 -0.04 -22.21 9.63
C ASN A 117 -1.38 -22.36 10.37
N SER A 118 -1.61 -21.52 11.38
CA SER A 118 -2.84 -21.51 12.17
C SER A 118 -3.16 -20.09 12.59
N LEU A 119 -4.42 -19.81 12.87
CA LEU A 119 -4.89 -18.48 13.26
C LEU A 119 -5.65 -18.56 14.57
N ASN A 120 -5.17 -17.86 15.57
CA ASN A 120 -5.95 -17.56 16.76
C ASN A 120 -6.59 -16.19 16.60
N ILE A 121 -7.88 -16.17 16.18
CA ILE A 121 -8.60 -14.93 15.95
C ILE A 121 -9.10 -14.36 17.27
N ASN A 122 -8.65 -13.17 17.60
CA ASN A 122 -9.23 -12.41 18.70
C ASN A 122 -10.53 -11.72 18.25
N LYS A 123 -11.67 -12.44 18.38
CA LYS A 123 -13.00 -11.94 18.01
C LYS A 123 -13.41 -10.68 18.77
N GLU A 124 -12.98 -10.53 20.01
CA GLU A 124 -13.19 -9.34 20.82
C GLU A 124 -12.51 -8.11 20.22
N LYS A 125 -11.29 -8.28 19.70
CA LYS A 125 -10.54 -7.22 19.03
C LYS A 125 -11.26 -6.74 17.77
N LEU A 126 -11.80 -7.67 16.96
CA LEU A 126 -12.57 -7.32 15.76
C LEU A 126 -13.88 -6.61 16.10
N LYS A 127 -14.60 -7.07 17.14
CA LYS A 127 -15.82 -6.41 17.60
C LYS A 127 -15.55 -4.99 18.13
N LYS A 128 -14.45 -4.79 18.85
CA LYS A 128 -14.01 -3.45 19.28
C LYS A 128 -13.67 -2.55 18.10
N LEU A 129 -13.03 -3.11 17.07
CA LEU A 129 -12.75 -2.38 15.82
C LEU A 129 -14.05 -1.94 15.14
N ASP A 130 -14.99 -2.87 14.90
CA ASP A 130 -16.27 -2.53 14.28
C ASP A 130 -17.04 -1.48 15.09
N THR A 131 -17.04 -1.60 16.43
CA THR A 131 -17.65 -0.60 17.32
C THR A 131 -16.98 0.76 17.17
N ARG A 132 -15.66 0.82 17.09
CA ARG A 132 -14.90 2.06 16.89
C ARG A 132 -15.19 2.70 15.54
N LEU A 133 -15.41 1.89 14.50
CA LEU A 133 -15.68 2.34 13.14
C LEU A 133 -17.14 2.69 12.85
N ILE A 134 -18.06 2.52 13.81
CA ILE A 134 -19.48 2.87 13.61
C ILE A 134 -19.65 4.26 13.00
N PRO A 135 -19.01 5.34 13.49
CA PRO A 135 -19.22 6.67 12.91
C PRO A 135 -18.79 6.77 11.44
N GLN A 136 -17.70 6.09 11.05
CA GLN A 136 -17.23 6.06 9.67
C GLN A 136 -18.14 5.19 8.80
N TYR A 137 -18.64 4.07 9.32
CA TYR A 137 -19.64 3.24 8.64
C TYR A 137 -20.94 4.00 8.39
N GLU A 138 -21.48 4.67 9.39
CA GLU A 138 -22.70 5.49 9.26
C GLU A 138 -22.51 6.61 8.21
N LYS A 139 -21.34 7.23 8.18
CA LYS A 139 -21.02 8.23 7.16
C LYS A 139 -20.99 7.62 5.77
N LEU A 140 -20.37 6.45 5.61
CA LEU A 140 -20.30 5.73 4.34
C LEU A 140 -21.68 5.24 3.90
N GLU A 141 -22.50 4.72 4.81
CA GLU A 141 -23.88 4.29 4.57
C GLU A 141 -24.75 5.45 4.07
N LYS A 142 -24.59 6.63 4.67
CA LYS A 142 -25.25 7.86 4.20
C LYS A 142 -24.82 8.25 2.79
N ILE A 143 -23.52 8.18 2.49
CA ILE A 143 -22.99 8.45 1.14
C ILE A 143 -23.58 7.47 0.13
N LEU A 144 -23.68 6.20 0.48
CA LEU A 144 -24.21 5.12 -0.36
C LEU A 144 -25.74 5.11 -0.44
N ASN A 145 -26.42 5.91 0.39
CA ASN A 145 -27.89 5.92 0.53
C ASN A 145 -28.45 4.54 0.87
N ILE A 146 -27.80 3.81 1.77
CA ILE A 146 -28.23 2.51 2.29
C ILE A 146 -28.66 2.63 3.75
N LYS A 147 -29.29 1.57 4.27
CA LYS A 147 -29.82 1.53 5.65
C LYS A 147 -28.69 1.69 6.67
N ASN A 148 -28.90 2.58 7.64
CA ASN A 148 -27.99 2.75 8.78
C ASN A 148 -27.78 1.43 9.55
N GLY A 149 -26.54 1.16 9.97
CA GLY A 149 -26.16 -0.06 10.67
C GLY A 149 -25.93 -1.28 9.76
N THR A 150 -25.95 -1.12 8.43
CA THR A 150 -25.73 -2.22 7.47
C THR A 150 -24.36 -2.85 7.68
N PHE A 151 -23.28 -2.07 7.70
CA PHE A 151 -21.92 -2.60 7.90
C PHE A 151 -21.75 -3.23 9.28
N PHE A 152 -22.23 -2.57 10.33
CA PHE A 152 -22.13 -3.12 11.68
C PHE A 152 -22.84 -4.47 11.83
N ASN A 153 -24.01 -4.63 11.19
CA ASN A 153 -24.77 -5.89 11.20
C ASN A 153 -24.11 -7.02 10.40
N ILE A 154 -23.37 -6.69 9.33
CA ILE A 154 -22.55 -7.67 8.59
C ILE A 154 -21.43 -8.18 9.48
N GLY A 155 -20.78 -7.28 10.23
CA GLY A 155 -19.63 -7.58 11.07
C GLY A 155 -18.36 -7.91 10.27
N SER A 156 -17.22 -7.74 10.91
CA SER A 156 -15.90 -8.00 10.33
C SER A 156 -15.36 -9.36 10.70
N ASN A 157 -14.59 -9.98 9.81
CA ASN A 157 -13.94 -11.27 10.05
C ASN A 157 -12.53 -11.32 9.46
N ILE A 158 -11.69 -12.19 10.02
CA ILE A 158 -10.36 -12.53 9.52
C ILE A 158 -10.29 -14.04 9.38
N LYS A 159 -9.67 -14.52 8.29
CA LYS A 159 -9.47 -15.94 8.03
C LYS A 159 -8.10 -16.21 7.41
N ILE A 160 -7.62 -17.45 7.51
CA ILE A 160 -6.52 -17.92 6.68
C ILE A 160 -7.11 -18.48 5.39
N GLY A 161 -6.62 -17.98 4.24
CA GLY A 161 -6.95 -18.56 2.94
C GLY A 161 -6.30 -19.93 2.74
N GLU A 162 -6.76 -20.67 1.72
CA GLU A 162 -6.24 -22.01 1.37
C GLU A 162 -4.71 -22.02 1.13
N ASN A 163 -4.16 -20.89 0.71
CA ASN A 163 -2.73 -20.69 0.49
C ASN A 163 -1.95 -20.28 1.78
N GLY A 164 -2.60 -20.26 2.95
CA GLY A 164 -1.99 -19.86 4.21
C GLY A 164 -1.88 -18.36 4.47
N PHE A 165 -2.44 -17.52 3.58
CA PHE A 165 -2.40 -16.07 3.74
C PHE A 165 -3.50 -15.54 4.66
N LEU A 166 -3.15 -14.53 5.45
CA LEU A 166 -4.11 -13.80 6.24
C LEU A 166 -5.02 -12.96 5.33
N MET A 167 -6.33 -13.11 5.51
CA MET A 167 -7.34 -12.45 4.69
C MET A 167 -8.43 -11.81 5.55
N SER A 168 -8.88 -10.65 5.12
CA SER A 168 -10.04 -9.97 5.68
C SER A 168 -11.34 -10.37 4.98
N ASP A 169 -12.46 -10.28 5.69
CA ASP A 169 -13.80 -10.55 5.18
C ASP A 169 -14.85 -9.73 5.94
N GLY A 170 -16.07 -9.63 5.41
CA GLY A 170 -17.17 -8.93 6.05
C GLY A 170 -17.11 -7.41 5.95
N ALA A 171 -17.66 -6.71 6.93
CA ALA A 171 -17.93 -5.28 6.89
C ALA A 171 -16.74 -4.42 6.53
N PHE A 172 -15.63 -4.54 7.28
CA PHE A 172 -14.47 -3.68 7.07
C PHE A 172 -13.75 -3.94 5.73
N LYS A 173 -13.83 -5.18 5.19
CA LYS A 173 -13.30 -5.47 3.86
C LYS A 173 -14.15 -4.81 2.77
N ILE A 174 -15.47 -4.96 2.85
CA ILE A 174 -16.40 -4.37 1.87
C ILE A 174 -16.30 -2.85 1.90
N ALA A 175 -16.37 -2.26 3.10
CA ALA A 175 -16.26 -0.80 3.27
C ALA A 175 -14.90 -0.28 2.79
N THR A 176 -13.80 -1.01 3.07
CA THR A 176 -12.46 -0.66 2.56
C THR A 176 -12.40 -0.66 1.04
N ASP A 177 -12.97 -1.65 0.36
CA ASP A 177 -12.96 -1.72 -1.10
C ASP A 177 -13.70 -0.53 -1.72
N ILE A 178 -14.83 -0.13 -1.12
CA ILE A 178 -15.60 1.04 -1.56
C ILE A 178 -14.81 2.33 -1.35
N VAL A 179 -14.24 2.51 -0.16
CA VAL A 179 -13.43 3.69 0.16
C VAL A 179 -12.18 3.76 -0.70
N ASP A 180 -11.50 2.64 -0.94
CA ASP A 180 -10.34 2.56 -1.85
C ASP A 180 -10.72 3.03 -3.27
N MET A 181 -11.87 2.58 -3.79
CA MET A 181 -12.37 3.05 -5.09
C MET A 181 -12.58 4.57 -5.11
N TYR A 182 -13.16 5.16 -4.06
CA TYR A 182 -13.36 6.61 -3.98
C TYR A 182 -12.04 7.38 -3.94
N ILE A 183 -11.06 6.89 -3.17
CA ILE A 183 -9.71 7.46 -3.12
C ILE A 183 -9.03 7.39 -4.50
N LEU A 184 -9.14 6.26 -5.20
CA LEU A 184 -8.56 6.08 -6.53
C LEU A 184 -9.22 7.00 -7.57
N LYS A 185 -10.55 7.14 -7.56
CA LYS A 185 -11.27 8.11 -8.40
C LYS A 185 -10.82 9.55 -8.11
N TYR A 186 -10.64 9.90 -6.83
CA TYR A 186 -10.13 11.22 -6.46
C TYR A 186 -8.73 11.46 -7.04
N PHE A 187 -7.82 10.51 -6.93
CA PHE A 187 -6.47 10.61 -7.49
C PHE A 187 -6.47 10.67 -9.02
N GLU A 188 -7.39 9.98 -9.69
CA GLU A 188 -7.54 10.04 -11.13
C GLU A 188 -8.09 11.40 -11.63
N GLY A 189 -8.64 12.21 -10.74
CA GLY A 189 -9.16 13.54 -11.09
C GLY A 189 -10.63 13.55 -11.48
N PHE A 190 -11.40 12.51 -11.14
CA PHE A 190 -12.85 12.54 -11.29
C PHE A 190 -13.44 13.75 -10.59
N LYS A 191 -14.54 14.32 -11.13
CA LYS A 191 -15.26 15.36 -10.43
C LYS A 191 -15.79 14.81 -9.10
N GLU A 192 -15.80 15.64 -8.07
CA GLU A 192 -16.21 15.22 -6.72
C GLU A 192 -17.63 14.66 -6.69
N GLU A 193 -18.54 15.26 -7.46
CA GLU A 193 -19.93 14.83 -7.63
C GLU A 193 -20.08 13.45 -8.31
N ASP A 194 -19.09 13.05 -9.13
CA ASP A 194 -19.04 11.74 -9.81
C ASP A 194 -18.42 10.65 -8.90
N ILE A 195 -17.83 11.04 -7.78
CA ILE A 195 -17.31 10.11 -6.77
C ILE A 195 -18.40 9.85 -5.73
N PHE A 196 -18.83 10.88 -5.05
CA PHE A 196 -20.03 10.89 -4.19
C PHE A 196 -20.47 12.32 -3.88
N LYS A 197 -21.75 12.51 -3.56
CA LYS A 197 -22.31 13.83 -3.23
C LYS A 197 -22.02 14.21 -1.78
N SER A 198 -21.33 15.33 -1.57
CA SER A 198 -21.11 15.93 -0.24
C SER A 198 -20.84 17.42 -0.34
N SER A 199 -21.29 18.18 0.65
CA SER A 199 -20.95 19.62 0.80
C SER A 199 -19.52 19.83 1.33
N ASN A 200 -18.88 18.78 1.90
CA ASN A 200 -17.52 18.82 2.44
C ASN A 200 -16.72 17.62 1.93
N PHE A 201 -16.70 17.43 0.62
CA PHE A 201 -16.21 16.22 -0.05
C PHE A 201 -14.87 15.72 0.50
N TYR A 202 -13.82 16.55 0.49
CA TYR A 202 -12.49 16.10 0.89
C TYR A 202 -12.42 15.67 2.37
N LYS A 203 -13.08 16.42 3.26
CA LYS A 203 -13.16 16.06 4.68
C LYS A 203 -13.92 14.75 4.90
N ASP A 204 -14.98 14.52 4.13
CA ASP A 204 -15.74 13.30 4.21
C ASP A 204 -14.94 12.11 3.65
N LEU A 205 -14.22 12.30 2.55
CA LEU A 205 -13.31 11.30 1.99
C LEU A 205 -12.20 10.95 2.99
N GLU A 206 -11.57 11.95 3.59
CA GLU A 206 -10.56 11.78 4.63
C GLU A 206 -11.12 11.07 5.87
N TYR A 207 -12.36 11.38 6.27
CA TYR A 207 -13.00 10.74 7.41
C TYR A 207 -13.31 9.25 7.19
N ILE A 208 -13.82 8.88 6.01
CA ILE A 208 -14.09 7.48 5.69
C ILE A 208 -12.83 6.69 5.34
N SER A 209 -11.73 7.35 4.93
CA SER A 209 -10.45 6.68 4.62
C SER A 209 -9.86 5.95 5.84
N GLU A 210 -10.22 6.37 7.06
CA GLU A 210 -9.84 5.68 8.30
C GLU A 210 -10.28 4.21 8.33
N ILE A 211 -11.35 3.84 7.62
CA ILE A 211 -11.78 2.43 7.50
C ILE A 211 -10.67 1.59 6.87
N LYS A 212 -10.09 2.07 5.76
CA LYS A 212 -9.00 1.39 5.06
C LYS A 212 -7.73 1.31 5.90
N ASP A 213 -7.33 2.42 6.51
CA ASP A 213 -6.15 2.46 7.36
C ASP A 213 -6.30 1.52 8.56
N SER A 214 -7.49 1.49 9.17
CA SER A 214 -7.81 0.59 10.28
C SER A 214 -7.77 -0.88 9.89
N LEU A 215 -8.18 -1.24 8.66
CA LEU A 215 -8.04 -2.59 8.15
C LEU A 215 -6.56 -2.98 8.05
N LEU A 216 -5.74 -2.13 7.46
CA LEU A 216 -4.31 -2.40 7.30
C LEU A 216 -3.62 -2.52 8.66
N ASP A 217 -3.90 -1.63 9.60
CA ASP A 217 -3.36 -1.67 10.97
C ASP A 217 -3.77 -2.94 11.71
N THR A 218 -5.03 -3.37 11.56
CA THR A 218 -5.57 -4.51 12.31
C THR A 218 -5.06 -5.85 11.79
N ILE A 219 -4.80 -5.97 10.49
CA ILE A 219 -4.37 -7.23 9.86
C ILE A 219 -2.85 -7.26 9.68
N PHE A 220 -2.31 -6.25 9.04
CA PHE A 220 -0.90 -6.22 8.63
C PHE A 220 -0.01 -5.43 9.60
N GLY A 221 -0.61 -4.66 10.52
CA GLY A 221 0.05 -3.96 11.61
C GLY A 221 -0.05 -4.66 12.97
N ASP A 222 -0.70 -5.82 13.06
CA ASP A 222 -0.81 -6.57 14.30
C ASP A 222 0.46 -7.40 14.57
N LEU A 223 1.17 -7.04 15.65
CA LEU A 223 2.42 -7.71 16.02
C LEU A 223 2.24 -9.20 16.34
N ASP A 224 1.08 -9.63 16.86
CA ASP A 224 0.82 -11.04 17.12
C ASP A 224 0.85 -11.84 15.81
N TYR A 225 0.13 -11.37 14.79
CA TYR A 225 0.14 -12.01 13.47
C TYR A 225 1.49 -11.92 12.77
N ILE A 226 2.19 -10.79 12.88
CA ILE A 226 3.49 -10.58 12.25
C ILE A 226 4.54 -11.51 12.90
N ASN A 227 4.56 -11.61 14.22
CA ASN A 227 5.55 -12.43 14.94
C ASN A 227 5.32 -13.92 14.72
N ASP A 228 4.07 -14.36 14.61
CA ASP A 228 3.69 -15.74 14.31
C ASP A 228 3.85 -16.11 12.83
N SER A 229 4.07 -15.11 11.95
CA SER A 229 4.21 -15.34 10.52
C SER A 229 5.49 -16.07 10.17
N LEU A 230 5.38 -17.09 9.31
CA LEU A 230 6.54 -17.84 8.78
C LEU A 230 7.38 -16.97 7.83
N THR A 231 6.72 -16.17 7.01
CA THR A 231 7.37 -15.21 6.10
C THR A 231 6.59 -13.89 6.09
N GLU A 232 7.30 -12.80 5.99
CA GLU A 232 6.74 -11.46 5.81
C GLU A 232 7.85 -10.51 5.33
N ILE A 233 7.47 -9.29 4.98
CA ILE A 233 8.32 -8.34 4.25
C ILE A 233 9.60 -7.94 4.99
N THR A 234 9.58 -7.82 6.34
CA THR A 234 10.79 -7.40 7.06
C THR A 234 11.88 -8.46 7.03
N LYS A 235 11.50 -9.76 7.02
CA LYS A 235 12.45 -10.87 6.83
C LYS A 235 13.10 -10.82 5.45
N LEU A 236 12.33 -10.51 4.41
CA LEU A 236 12.88 -10.31 3.07
C LEU A 236 13.86 -9.12 3.05
N ILE A 237 13.49 -7.97 3.63
CA ILE A 237 14.36 -6.80 3.71
C ILE A 237 15.66 -7.12 4.47
N GLN A 238 15.58 -7.80 5.62
CA GLN A 238 16.76 -8.25 6.38
C GLN A 238 17.68 -9.14 5.55
N SER A 239 17.14 -10.06 4.75
CA SER A 239 17.93 -10.89 3.84
C SER A 239 18.68 -10.05 2.81
N LYS A 240 18.03 -8.98 2.28
CA LYS A 240 18.62 -8.05 1.33
C LYS A 240 19.70 -7.14 1.95
N MET A 241 19.64 -6.85 3.25
CA MET A 241 20.69 -6.10 3.95
C MET A 241 22.03 -6.87 3.97
N ASN A 242 21.97 -8.19 3.90
CA ASN A 242 23.13 -9.07 4.02
C ASN A 242 23.73 -9.55 2.70
N ASN A 243 23.11 -9.26 1.56
CA ASN A 243 23.66 -9.62 0.26
C ASN A 243 24.69 -8.58 -0.26
N GLU A 244 25.31 -8.88 -1.41
CA GLU A 244 26.39 -8.08 -1.98
C GLU A 244 25.92 -6.90 -2.86
N ASN A 245 24.60 -6.70 -3.05
CA ASN A 245 24.11 -5.62 -3.89
C ASN A 245 24.30 -4.26 -3.21
N ASP A 246 24.62 -3.24 -4.01
CA ASP A 246 24.76 -1.86 -3.54
C ASP A 246 23.41 -1.16 -3.37
N LEU A 247 22.46 -1.51 -4.26
CA LEU A 247 21.09 -0.99 -4.29
C LEU A 247 20.12 -2.15 -4.52
N GLU A 248 19.12 -2.22 -3.67
CA GLU A 248 17.94 -3.10 -3.80
C GLU A 248 16.69 -2.26 -3.97
N VAL A 249 15.85 -2.59 -4.94
CA VAL A 249 14.52 -2.02 -5.09
C VAL A 249 13.50 -3.15 -5.04
N ILE A 250 12.61 -3.10 -4.05
CA ILE A 250 11.60 -4.13 -3.77
C ILE A 250 10.22 -3.50 -3.92
N VAL A 251 9.38 -4.04 -4.79
CA VAL A 251 8.05 -3.48 -5.02
C VAL A 251 6.95 -4.41 -4.48
N GLY A 252 6.14 -3.88 -3.57
CA GLY A 252 5.04 -4.57 -2.92
C GLY A 252 3.80 -3.68 -2.74
N HIS A 253 3.18 -3.75 -1.56
CA HIS A 253 1.86 -3.22 -1.27
C HIS A 253 1.86 -2.30 -0.04
N ASP A 254 0.73 -1.61 0.20
CA ASP A 254 0.46 -0.85 1.42
C ASP A 254 0.48 -1.73 2.68
N SER A 255 -0.03 -2.95 2.61
CA SER A 255 0.05 -3.94 3.68
C SER A 255 1.48 -4.20 4.16
N ASN A 256 2.45 -4.20 3.24
CA ASN A 256 3.86 -4.37 3.59
C ASN A 256 4.42 -3.16 4.34
N ILE A 257 4.01 -1.92 3.98
CA ILE A 257 4.39 -0.72 4.72
C ILE A 257 3.81 -0.78 6.14
N ALA A 258 2.55 -1.22 6.29
CA ALA A 258 1.91 -1.41 7.59
C ALA A 258 2.72 -2.38 8.48
N THR A 259 3.14 -3.52 7.92
CA THR A 259 3.99 -4.50 8.62
C THR A 259 5.35 -3.90 9.03
N ILE A 260 6.01 -3.16 8.13
CA ILE A 260 7.30 -2.49 8.42
C ILE A 260 7.14 -1.47 9.55
N PHE A 261 6.09 -0.65 9.50
CA PHE A 261 5.84 0.37 10.51
C PHE A 261 5.56 -0.25 11.88
N ALA A 262 4.73 -1.31 11.93
CA ALA A 262 4.44 -2.03 13.16
C ALA A 262 5.69 -2.64 13.79
N LYS A 263 6.53 -3.32 12.99
CA LYS A 263 7.79 -3.93 13.47
C LYS A 263 8.77 -2.90 14.02
N LEU A 264 8.77 -1.69 13.48
CA LEU A 264 9.68 -0.61 13.90
C LEU A 264 9.06 0.31 14.96
N GLY A 265 7.81 0.08 15.37
CA GLY A 265 7.09 0.94 16.29
C GLY A 265 6.88 2.38 15.74
N ILE A 266 6.79 2.51 14.41
CA ILE A 266 6.60 3.82 13.76
C ILE A 266 5.14 4.22 13.86
N ASP A 267 4.90 5.28 14.62
CA ASP A 267 3.61 5.97 14.66
C ASP A 267 3.63 7.17 13.72
N VAL A 268 2.74 7.11 12.72
CA VAL A 268 2.65 8.14 11.67
C VAL A 268 1.84 9.31 12.17
N LYS A 269 2.50 10.46 12.34
CA LYS A 269 1.88 11.70 12.85
C LYS A 269 1.44 12.70 11.78
N TYR A 270 1.68 12.40 10.50
CA TYR A 270 1.24 13.27 9.43
C TYR A 270 -0.20 12.95 9.01
N LYS A 271 -0.96 13.99 8.73
CA LYS A 271 -2.33 13.87 8.25
C LYS A 271 -2.33 13.95 6.73
N ILE A 272 -2.55 12.83 6.07
CA ILE A 272 -2.74 12.69 4.63
C ILE A 272 -3.92 11.75 4.39
N LEU A 273 -4.47 11.77 3.19
CA LEU A 273 -5.66 10.97 2.82
C LEU A 273 -5.50 9.47 3.07
N GLU A 274 -4.28 8.91 2.92
CA GLU A 274 -3.95 7.52 3.23
C GLU A 274 -2.76 7.47 4.18
N LYS A 275 -2.84 6.67 5.23
CA LYS A 275 -1.72 6.42 6.16
C LYS A 275 -0.51 5.78 5.46
N TYR A 276 -0.77 4.97 4.46
CA TYR A 276 0.21 4.27 3.63
C TYR A 276 0.10 4.74 2.18
N PRO A 277 0.67 5.90 1.78
CA PRO A 277 0.32 6.59 0.54
C PRO A 277 0.56 5.78 -0.73
N ILE A 278 -0.32 5.93 -1.72
CA ILE A 278 -0.14 5.31 -3.04
C ILE A 278 1.22 5.71 -3.64
N GLY A 279 1.93 4.77 -4.23
CA GLY A 279 3.25 5.01 -4.81
C GLY A 279 4.34 5.43 -3.82
N ALA A 280 4.12 5.30 -2.49
CA ALA A 280 5.12 5.64 -1.48
C ALA A 280 6.36 4.74 -1.56
N LYS A 281 7.51 5.31 -1.19
CA LYS A 281 8.79 4.64 -1.11
C LYS A 281 9.35 4.75 0.31
N LEU A 282 9.85 3.66 0.85
CA LEU A 282 10.65 3.62 2.06
C LEU A 282 12.11 3.47 1.66
N LEU A 283 12.94 4.45 1.99
CA LEU A 283 14.38 4.42 1.70
C LEU A 283 15.14 4.06 2.98
N PHE A 284 15.78 2.90 2.98
CA PHE A 284 16.67 2.40 4.03
C PHE A 284 18.11 2.73 3.68
N LYS A 285 18.77 3.54 4.49
CA LYS A 285 20.21 3.83 4.39
C LYS A 285 20.94 2.87 5.34
N VAL A 286 21.30 1.70 4.87
CA VAL A 286 21.84 0.61 5.68
C VAL A 286 23.32 0.82 6.00
N TYR A 287 23.71 0.59 7.27
CA TYR A 287 25.07 0.67 7.77
C TYR A 287 25.72 -0.71 7.96
N GLU A 288 27.01 -0.74 8.29
CA GLU A 288 27.78 -1.99 8.41
C GLU A 288 27.27 -2.91 9.54
N ASP A 289 26.72 -2.34 10.60
CA ASP A 289 26.12 -3.05 11.74
C ASP A 289 24.65 -3.46 11.50
N ASN A 290 24.17 -3.37 10.25
CA ASN A 290 22.80 -3.58 9.81
C ASN A 290 21.75 -2.65 10.49
N SER A 291 22.18 -1.60 11.20
CA SER A 291 21.27 -0.50 11.51
C SER A 291 20.99 0.32 10.24
N PHE A 292 19.90 1.08 10.24
CA PHE A 292 19.52 1.89 9.10
C PHE A 292 18.80 3.18 9.52
N ASP A 293 18.98 4.23 8.71
CA ASP A 293 18.07 5.37 8.74
C ASP A 293 16.94 5.12 7.75
N LEU A 294 15.74 5.56 8.08
CA LEU A 294 14.54 5.31 7.29
C LEU A 294 13.86 6.61 6.89
N GLU A 295 13.60 6.77 5.62
CA GLU A 295 12.82 7.88 5.07
C GLU A 295 11.59 7.35 4.33
N LEU A 296 10.47 8.09 4.46
CA LEU A 296 9.28 7.92 3.64
C LEU A 296 9.25 9.02 2.58
N ILE A 297 9.07 8.61 1.32
CA ILE A 297 9.01 9.49 0.15
C ILE A 297 7.67 9.26 -0.55
N TYR A 298 6.87 10.32 -0.73
CA TYR A 298 5.55 10.23 -1.34
C TYR A 298 5.10 11.54 -2.00
N TYR A 299 4.16 11.46 -2.94
CA TYR A 299 3.49 12.64 -3.47
C TYR A 299 2.29 13.03 -2.60
N LYS A 300 2.07 14.34 -2.42
CA LYS A 300 0.84 14.84 -1.77
C LYS A 300 -0.40 14.47 -2.58
N PRO A 301 -1.56 14.27 -1.95
CA PRO A 301 -2.81 13.95 -2.64
C PRO A 301 -3.14 14.88 -3.80
N GLU A 302 -2.96 16.19 -3.61
CA GLU A 302 -3.23 17.21 -4.64
C GLU A 302 -2.24 17.10 -5.81
N SER A 303 -0.98 16.75 -5.53
CA SER A 303 0.04 16.58 -6.58
C SER A 303 -0.26 15.34 -7.45
N ILE A 304 -0.78 14.26 -6.84
CA ILE A 304 -1.25 13.10 -7.58
C ILE A 304 -2.47 13.48 -8.44
N ARG A 305 -3.50 14.08 -7.80
CA ARG A 305 -4.76 14.45 -8.48
C ARG A 305 -4.53 15.34 -9.69
N ASN A 306 -3.72 16.39 -9.54
CA ASN A 306 -3.52 17.43 -10.53
C ASN A 306 -2.32 17.20 -11.45
N MET A 307 -1.57 16.11 -11.26
CA MET A 307 -0.33 15.81 -11.99
C MET A 307 0.72 16.93 -11.91
N ASN A 308 0.74 17.66 -10.80
CA ASN A 308 1.68 18.77 -10.60
C ASN A 308 3.15 18.31 -10.73
N ASN A 309 4.03 19.24 -11.09
CA ASN A 309 5.46 18.97 -11.14
C ASN A 309 6.14 19.17 -9.77
N ASP A 310 5.40 19.02 -8.69
CA ASP A 310 5.92 19.12 -7.33
C ASP A 310 6.91 17.99 -7.06
N ASN A 311 7.95 18.30 -6.28
CA ASN A 311 8.80 17.24 -5.76
C ASN A 311 8.05 16.42 -4.72
N PRO A 312 8.35 15.11 -4.62
CA PRO A 312 7.85 14.29 -3.52
C PRO A 312 8.25 14.86 -2.16
N VAL A 313 7.38 14.65 -1.18
CA VAL A 313 7.68 14.92 0.24
C VAL A 313 8.61 13.84 0.75
N ILE A 314 9.59 14.23 1.57
CA ILE A 314 10.50 13.34 2.28
C ILE A 314 10.28 13.53 3.78
N VAL A 315 9.98 12.46 4.48
CA VAL A 315 9.81 12.43 5.94
C VAL A 315 10.84 11.49 6.54
N ASN A 316 11.66 12.00 7.48
CA ASN A 316 12.53 11.14 8.29
C ASN A 316 11.66 10.37 9.29
N LEU A 317 11.70 9.04 9.25
CA LEU A 317 10.97 8.14 10.14
C LEU A 317 11.81 7.63 11.31
N GLY A 318 13.12 7.81 11.27
CA GLY A 318 14.03 7.43 12.33
C GLY A 318 15.45 7.14 11.84
N GLU A 319 16.39 7.18 12.78
CA GLU A 319 17.81 6.93 12.55
C GLU A 319 18.30 5.76 13.38
N ARG A 320 19.27 5.00 12.85
CA ARG A 320 19.88 3.85 13.50
C ARG A 320 18.87 2.80 13.99
N LEU A 321 17.76 2.66 13.25
CA LEU A 321 16.75 1.65 13.53
C LEU A 321 17.31 0.23 13.28
N LYS A 322 16.68 -0.77 13.91
CA LYS A 322 16.90 -2.21 13.66
C LYS A 322 15.55 -2.93 13.67
N PHE A 323 15.43 -4.00 12.88
CA PHE A 323 14.27 -4.90 12.95
C PHE A 323 14.36 -5.84 14.15
#